data_64cef3018fcb6c7de825652ad3a1cdda
#
_entry.id   64cef3018fcb6c7de825652ad3a1cdda
#
_cell.length_a   1.000
_cell.length_b   1.000
_cell.length_c   1.000
_cell.angle_alpha   90.00
_cell.angle_beta   90.00
_cell.angle_gamma   90.00
#
_symmetry.space_group_name_H-M   'P 1'
#
loop_
_entity.id
_entity.type
_entity.pdbx_description
1 polymer ?
#
loop_
_entity_poly.entity_id
_entity_poly.type
_entity_poly.pdbx_seq_one_letter_code
_entity_poly.pdbx_strand_id
1 'polypeptide(L)'
;LDKIVIEGGHRLEGKVRINGAKNAALPIMAACLLLHGPSRIKGIPNIVDIQTQIKILKNLGGDIRHIEDGSLGIIFRDGEHKEKITAPYDLVRKMRASVCVLGPLLSKRGNAKVSYPGGCVIGQRPIDLHLKGLKALGARIETDEGYVIASAGTLKGTRISLKGQYGTTVLGTCNVMTAAVLAEGTTIIEDAACEPEVQDLAYFLNKAGAKISGIGGSILTIEGVKELHGVDYEIIPDRIEAGTFMIAGAITKGEITLENVRNDHLVATIEKLREIGVEVTANGNTAVVKSNNTYRPANITTMPYPCLPTDMQAQFMALLCTISGKSVIAEKIFPDRFIHSAELRRMGADIRVDVPYATINGSPFLSGTHVMVSDLRAGAGLVLAGLVAKGTTHIHRIYHLDRGYEQIEKRLSKLGAHITRVSE
;
A
#
# COMPACT_ATOMS: atom_id res chain seq x y z
N LEU A 1 -24.77 -7.18 -1.73
CA LEU A 1 -23.31 -6.93 -1.73
C LEU A 1 -22.60 -8.05 -2.49
N ASP A 2 -21.57 -7.72 -3.27
CA ASP A 2 -20.82 -8.74 -3.99
C ASP A 2 -20.02 -9.63 -3.05
N LYS A 3 -19.88 -10.91 -3.43
CA LYS A 3 -18.97 -11.89 -2.83
C LYS A 3 -18.13 -12.58 -3.90
N ILE A 4 -17.02 -13.16 -3.50
CA ILE A 4 -16.21 -14.04 -4.34
C ILE A 4 -16.50 -15.49 -3.95
N VAL A 5 -16.69 -16.34 -4.95
CA VAL A 5 -16.87 -17.79 -4.79
C VAL A 5 -15.67 -18.47 -5.46
N ILE A 6 -15.01 -19.36 -4.73
CA ILE A 6 -13.81 -20.07 -5.18
C ILE A 6 -14.00 -21.56 -5.00
N GLU A 7 -13.86 -22.33 -6.06
CA GLU A 7 -13.67 -23.77 -6.02
C GLU A 7 -12.16 -24.04 -5.98
N GLY A 8 -11.68 -24.57 -4.86
CA GLY A 8 -10.24 -24.75 -4.64
C GLY A 8 -9.68 -26.01 -5.29
N GLY A 9 -8.34 -26.13 -5.27
CA GLY A 9 -7.63 -27.31 -5.76
C GLY A 9 -7.13 -27.22 -7.20
N HIS A 10 -7.27 -26.08 -7.85
CA HIS A 10 -6.81 -25.85 -9.22
C HIS A 10 -5.40 -25.22 -9.22
N ARG A 11 -4.50 -25.82 -10.00
CA ARG A 11 -3.14 -25.31 -10.19
C ARG A 11 -3.17 -24.05 -11.06
N LEU A 12 -2.42 -23.03 -10.67
CA LEU A 12 -2.30 -21.81 -11.47
C LEU A 12 -1.13 -21.90 -12.43
N GLU A 13 -1.37 -21.52 -13.68
CA GLU A 13 -0.34 -21.49 -14.74
C GLU A 13 -0.55 -20.28 -15.65
N GLY A 14 0.53 -19.73 -16.21
CA GLY A 14 0.46 -18.65 -17.18
C GLY A 14 1.16 -17.39 -16.77
N LYS A 15 0.71 -16.25 -17.33
CA LYS A 15 1.34 -14.94 -17.15
C LYS A 15 0.37 -13.93 -16.56
N VAL A 16 0.90 -13.09 -15.68
CA VAL A 16 0.17 -11.97 -15.11
C VAL A 16 1.04 -10.71 -15.12
N ARG A 17 0.50 -9.61 -15.65
CA ARG A 17 1.16 -8.31 -15.60
C ARG A 17 0.79 -7.60 -14.29
N ILE A 18 1.78 -7.10 -13.56
CA ILE A 18 1.59 -6.38 -12.31
C ILE A 18 1.22 -4.93 -12.58
N ASN A 19 0.22 -4.43 -11.86
CA ASN A 19 -0.24 -3.05 -11.94
C ASN A 19 0.70 -2.10 -11.21
N GLY A 20 0.52 -0.80 -11.41
CA GLY A 20 1.25 0.20 -10.65
C GLY A 20 0.87 0.21 -9.17
N ALA A 21 1.82 0.63 -8.34
CA ALA A 21 1.70 0.57 -6.90
C ALA A 21 0.66 1.57 -6.37
N LYS A 22 -0.40 1.06 -5.76
CA LYS A 22 -1.40 1.89 -5.05
C LYS A 22 -0.73 2.84 -4.06
N ASN A 23 0.19 2.33 -3.25
CA ASN A 23 0.83 3.07 -2.18
C ASN A 23 1.82 4.14 -2.68
N ALA A 24 2.25 4.08 -3.94
CA ALA A 24 2.97 5.14 -4.65
C ALA A 24 1.99 6.12 -5.33
N ALA A 25 0.96 5.63 -5.98
CA ALA A 25 -0.03 6.44 -6.70
C ALA A 25 -0.69 7.49 -5.79
N LEU A 26 -1.14 7.09 -4.58
CA LEU A 26 -1.91 7.98 -3.70
C LEU A 26 -1.12 9.22 -3.24
N PRO A 27 0.12 9.11 -2.72
CA PRO A 27 0.92 10.29 -2.37
C PRO A 27 1.38 11.09 -3.61
N ILE A 28 1.68 10.45 -4.75
CA ILE A 28 2.02 11.15 -6.00
C ILE A 28 0.83 11.98 -6.51
N MET A 29 -0.38 11.41 -6.51
CA MET A 29 -1.59 12.15 -6.87
C MET A 29 -1.83 13.34 -5.93
N ALA A 30 -1.60 13.19 -4.63
CA ALA A 30 -1.68 14.30 -3.67
C ALA A 30 -0.61 15.37 -3.92
N ALA A 31 0.60 14.97 -4.29
CA ALA A 31 1.71 15.87 -4.59
C ALA A 31 1.46 16.72 -5.85
N CYS A 32 0.56 16.30 -6.76
CA CYS A 32 0.15 17.12 -7.90
C CYS A 32 -0.48 18.47 -7.49
N LEU A 33 -0.97 18.60 -6.25
CA LEU A 33 -1.41 19.89 -5.67
C LEU A 33 -0.31 20.97 -5.66
N LEU A 34 0.97 20.56 -5.61
CA LEU A 34 2.13 21.46 -5.56
C LEU A 34 2.48 22.05 -6.92
N LEU A 35 2.08 21.38 -8.01
CA LEU A 35 2.61 21.61 -9.35
C LEU A 35 1.91 22.73 -10.09
N HIS A 36 2.67 23.46 -10.89
CA HIS A 36 2.18 24.38 -11.92
C HIS A 36 2.02 23.62 -13.25
N GLY A 37 0.83 23.70 -13.83
CA GLY A 37 0.54 23.05 -15.12
C GLY A 37 0.11 21.58 -14.99
N PRO A 38 -0.19 20.96 -16.15
CA PRO A 38 -0.73 19.61 -16.22
C PRO A 38 0.31 18.54 -15.91
N SER A 39 -0.10 17.51 -15.22
CA SER A 39 0.66 16.27 -15.06
C SER A 39 -0.08 15.08 -15.66
N ARG A 40 0.67 14.14 -16.23
CA ARG A 40 0.15 12.88 -16.74
C ARG A 40 0.80 11.73 -15.99
N ILE A 41 -0.02 10.98 -15.26
CA ILE A 41 0.45 9.88 -14.42
C ILE A 41 0.02 8.55 -15.03
N LYS A 42 1.00 7.72 -15.39
CA LYS A 42 0.83 6.40 -16.01
C LYS A 42 0.92 5.30 -14.95
N GLY A 43 0.34 4.15 -15.26
CA GLY A 43 0.39 2.96 -14.40
C GLY A 43 -0.57 2.98 -13.21
N ILE A 44 -1.47 3.96 -13.11
CA ILE A 44 -2.42 4.04 -12.00
C ILE A 44 -3.44 2.90 -12.09
N PRO A 45 -3.59 2.05 -11.05
CA PRO A 45 -4.56 0.97 -11.05
C PRO A 45 -6.00 1.50 -10.90
N ASN A 46 -6.96 0.81 -11.50
CA ASN A 46 -8.38 1.16 -11.35
C ASN A 46 -8.99 0.45 -10.14
N ILE A 47 -8.81 1.03 -8.96
CA ILE A 47 -9.24 0.50 -7.66
C ILE A 47 -10.00 1.56 -6.85
N VAL A 48 -10.75 1.11 -5.83
CA VAL A 48 -11.63 1.98 -5.03
C VAL A 48 -10.85 3.11 -4.32
N ASP A 49 -9.64 2.83 -3.81
CA ASP A 49 -8.83 3.85 -3.13
C ASP A 49 -8.38 4.96 -4.11
N ILE A 50 -8.06 4.64 -5.36
CA ILE A 50 -7.75 5.64 -6.41
C ILE A 50 -8.96 6.48 -6.75
N GLN A 51 -10.14 5.87 -6.90
CA GLN A 51 -11.39 6.61 -7.16
C GLN A 51 -11.75 7.53 -5.98
N THR A 52 -11.45 7.12 -4.75
CA THR A 52 -11.62 7.96 -3.57
C THR A 52 -10.66 9.15 -3.58
N GLN A 53 -9.38 8.93 -3.93
CA GLN A 53 -8.39 10.00 -4.05
C GLN A 53 -8.78 11.01 -5.14
N ILE A 54 -9.26 10.55 -6.30
CA ILE A 54 -9.78 11.43 -7.36
C ILE A 54 -10.89 12.34 -6.82
N LYS A 55 -11.85 11.79 -6.04
CA LYS A 55 -12.93 12.58 -5.46
C LYS A 55 -12.41 13.63 -4.47
N ILE A 56 -11.42 13.29 -3.64
CA ILE A 56 -10.77 14.23 -2.72
C ILE A 56 -10.10 15.36 -3.49
N LEU A 57 -9.29 15.04 -4.51
CA LEU A 57 -8.57 16.03 -5.28
C LEU A 57 -9.52 16.94 -6.09
N LYS A 58 -10.62 16.40 -6.63
CA LYS A 58 -11.67 17.21 -7.28
C LYS A 58 -12.36 18.15 -6.29
N ASN A 59 -12.63 17.69 -5.07
CA ASN A 59 -13.18 18.56 -4.01
C ASN A 59 -12.21 19.70 -3.66
N LEU A 60 -10.91 19.45 -3.74
CA LEU A 60 -9.85 20.43 -3.54
C LEU A 60 -9.58 21.31 -4.78
N GLY A 61 -10.41 21.22 -5.84
CA GLY A 61 -10.34 22.05 -7.03
C GLY A 61 -9.45 21.50 -8.17
N GLY A 62 -9.06 20.23 -8.09
CA GLY A 62 -8.33 19.59 -9.18
C GLY A 62 -9.23 19.24 -10.37
N ASP A 63 -8.78 19.50 -11.60
CA ASP A 63 -9.34 18.91 -12.80
C ASP A 63 -8.60 17.60 -13.10
N ILE A 64 -9.32 16.48 -12.96
CA ILE A 64 -8.74 15.15 -13.10
C ILE A 64 -9.54 14.38 -14.15
N ARG A 65 -8.84 13.85 -15.16
CA ARG A 65 -9.43 13.15 -16.32
C ARG A 65 -8.66 11.88 -16.62
N HIS A 66 -9.40 10.82 -16.97
CA HIS A 66 -8.81 9.65 -17.61
C HIS A 66 -8.46 10.00 -19.06
N ILE A 67 -7.27 9.61 -19.50
CA ILE A 67 -6.77 9.77 -20.86
C ILE A 67 -6.93 8.43 -21.60
N GLU A 68 -7.07 8.45 -22.92
CA GLU A 68 -7.33 7.25 -23.75
C GLU A 68 -6.29 6.13 -23.58
N ASP A 69 -5.05 6.48 -23.24
CA ASP A 69 -3.97 5.51 -23.00
C ASP A 69 -4.00 4.87 -21.59
N GLY A 70 -5.06 5.12 -20.81
CA GLY A 70 -5.23 4.62 -19.45
C GLY A 70 -4.49 5.44 -18.38
N SER A 71 -3.78 6.50 -18.75
CA SER A 71 -3.14 7.42 -17.81
C SER A 71 -4.16 8.40 -17.18
N LEU A 72 -3.74 9.07 -16.10
CA LEU A 72 -4.54 10.07 -15.41
C LEU A 72 -3.93 11.46 -15.62
N GLY A 73 -4.67 12.36 -16.26
CA GLY A 73 -4.33 13.78 -16.33
C GLY A 73 -4.79 14.51 -15.09
N ILE A 74 -3.90 15.24 -14.44
CA ILE A 74 -4.18 16.00 -13.21
C ILE A 74 -3.66 17.42 -13.38
N ILE A 75 -4.51 18.41 -13.13
CA ILE A 75 -4.12 19.83 -13.13
C ILE A 75 -4.80 20.58 -11.98
N PHE A 76 -4.01 21.39 -11.30
CA PHE A 76 -4.50 22.42 -10.37
C PHE A 76 -4.09 23.78 -10.94
N ARG A 77 -5.09 24.63 -11.25
CA ARG A 77 -4.83 25.95 -11.84
C ARG A 77 -4.46 26.95 -10.77
N ASP A 78 -3.40 27.71 -11.02
CA ASP A 78 -2.92 28.70 -10.08
C ASP A 78 -3.92 29.85 -9.91
N GLY A 79 -4.05 30.29 -8.67
CA GLY A 79 -5.00 31.35 -8.30
C GLY A 79 -6.44 30.91 -8.20
N GLU A 80 -6.83 29.78 -8.81
CA GLU A 80 -8.17 29.21 -8.67
C GLU A 80 -8.28 28.35 -7.41
N HIS A 81 -9.44 28.42 -6.75
CA HIS A 81 -9.82 27.51 -5.65
C HIS A 81 -8.87 27.51 -4.44
N LYS A 82 -8.20 28.62 -4.15
CA LYS A 82 -7.34 28.75 -2.94
C LYS A 82 -8.11 28.52 -1.65
N GLU A 83 -9.41 28.80 -1.65
CA GLU A 83 -10.33 28.58 -0.54
C GLU A 83 -10.69 27.11 -0.29
N LYS A 84 -10.47 26.23 -1.27
CA LYS A 84 -10.78 24.79 -1.16
C LYS A 84 -9.67 24.04 -0.41
N ILE A 85 -9.59 24.26 0.89
CA ILE A 85 -8.57 23.68 1.78
C ILE A 85 -9.07 22.47 2.58
N THR A 86 -10.35 22.08 2.42
CA THR A 86 -10.99 21.08 3.26
C THR A 86 -11.10 19.73 2.55
N ALA A 87 -10.49 18.69 3.14
CA ALA A 87 -10.74 17.30 2.80
C ALA A 87 -11.78 16.74 3.78
N PRO A 88 -13.04 16.48 3.32
CA PRO A 88 -14.18 16.25 4.21
C PRO A 88 -14.18 14.82 4.77
N TYR A 89 -14.78 14.66 5.95
CA TYR A 89 -14.89 13.42 6.71
C TYR A 89 -15.38 12.23 5.86
N ASP A 90 -16.46 12.41 5.08
CA ASP A 90 -17.06 11.32 4.30
C ASP A 90 -16.14 10.71 3.23
N LEU A 91 -15.15 11.45 2.78
CA LEU A 91 -14.11 10.96 1.86
C LEU A 91 -12.90 10.42 2.63
N VAL A 92 -12.41 11.16 3.62
CA VAL A 92 -11.19 10.81 4.37
C VAL A 92 -11.36 9.52 5.18
N ARG A 93 -12.54 9.29 5.79
CA ARG A 93 -12.81 8.08 6.59
C ARG A 93 -12.69 6.78 5.79
N LYS A 94 -12.85 6.83 4.47
CA LYS A 94 -12.82 5.64 3.59
C LYS A 94 -11.41 5.15 3.33
N MET A 95 -10.41 6.04 3.42
CA MET A 95 -9.05 5.72 3.05
C MET A 95 -8.05 6.52 3.89
N ARG A 96 -7.21 5.83 4.66
CA ARG A 96 -6.22 6.49 5.53
C ARG A 96 -5.24 7.37 4.77
N ALA A 97 -4.82 6.96 3.55
CA ALA A 97 -3.89 7.73 2.73
C ALA A 97 -4.42 9.11 2.32
N SER A 98 -5.71 9.38 2.52
CA SER A 98 -6.30 10.72 2.34
C SER A 98 -5.59 11.81 3.14
N VAL A 99 -4.92 11.46 4.25
CA VAL A 99 -4.12 12.40 5.05
C VAL A 99 -2.91 12.95 4.27
N CYS A 100 -2.49 12.31 3.18
CA CYS A 100 -1.37 12.78 2.34
C CYS A 100 -1.62 14.11 1.63
N VAL A 101 -2.85 14.62 1.60
CA VAL A 101 -3.12 15.96 1.07
C VAL A 101 -2.74 17.09 2.04
N LEU A 102 -2.49 16.76 3.33
CA LEU A 102 -2.22 17.75 4.38
C LEU A 102 -0.94 18.53 4.09
N GLY A 103 0.17 17.86 3.78
CA GLY A 103 1.46 18.49 3.46
C GLY A 103 1.39 19.39 2.22
N PRO A 104 0.92 18.88 1.07
CA PRO A 104 0.77 19.68 -0.15
C PRO A 104 -0.15 20.89 0.01
N LEU A 105 -1.30 20.73 0.66
CA LEU A 105 -2.23 21.85 0.91
C LEU A 105 -1.59 22.95 1.75
N LEU A 106 -0.95 22.55 2.86
CA LEU A 106 -0.29 23.49 3.75
C LEU A 106 0.81 24.25 3.02
N SER A 107 1.66 23.54 2.28
CA SER A 107 2.78 24.13 1.56
C SER A 107 2.35 25.06 0.41
N LYS A 108 1.35 24.64 -0.38
CA LYS A 108 0.90 25.41 -1.57
C LYS A 108 -0.09 26.54 -1.23
N ARG A 109 -0.97 26.32 -0.24
CA ARG A 109 -2.09 27.22 0.09
C ARG A 109 -1.97 27.92 1.43
N GLY A 110 -0.96 27.58 2.23
CA GLY A 110 -0.76 28.12 3.58
C GLY A 110 -1.77 27.61 4.62
N ASN A 111 -2.82 26.92 4.19
CA ASN A 111 -3.88 26.40 5.06
C ASN A 111 -4.34 25.03 4.59
N ALA A 112 -4.69 24.16 5.55
CA ALA A 112 -5.28 22.85 5.28
C ALA A 112 -6.25 22.48 6.41
N LYS A 113 -7.43 21.94 6.05
CA LYS A 113 -8.40 21.35 6.96
C LYS A 113 -8.68 19.92 6.51
N VAL A 114 -8.12 18.94 7.21
CA VAL A 114 -8.22 17.53 6.83
C VAL A 114 -8.88 16.77 7.97
N SER A 115 -9.97 16.06 7.67
CA SER A 115 -10.61 15.22 8.69
C SER A 115 -9.59 14.23 9.26
N TYR A 116 -9.69 13.97 10.56
CA TYR A 116 -8.87 12.94 11.19
C TYR A 116 -9.15 11.60 10.50
N PRO A 117 -8.13 10.86 10.03
CA PRO A 117 -8.38 9.59 9.34
C PRO A 117 -9.01 8.60 10.32
N GLY A 118 -10.10 7.96 9.89
CA GLY A 118 -10.82 6.98 10.68
C GLY A 118 -9.94 5.83 11.17
N GLY A 119 -10.39 5.13 12.19
CA GLY A 119 -9.75 3.94 12.71
C GLY A 119 -9.61 2.86 11.63
N CYS A 120 -8.59 2.03 11.75
CA CYS A 120 -8.37 0.88 10.90
C CYS A 120 -8.45 -0.38 11.75
N VAL A 121 -9.09 -1.43 11.26
CA VAL A 121 -9.21 -2.73 11.95
C VAL A 121 -7.86 -3.40 12.21
N ILE A 122 -6.79 -2.95 11.57
CA ILE A 122 -5.43 -3.49 11.77
C ILE A 122 -4.69 -2.87 12.97
N GLY A 123 -5.34 -2.01 13.77
CA GLY A 123 -4.78 -1.38 14.98
C GLY A 123 -4.73 0.15 14.94
N GLN A 124 -4.22 0.74 16.01
CA GLN A 124 -4.02 2.19 16.13
C GLN A 124 -2.93 2.64 15.14
N ARG A 125 -3.26 3.68 14.37
CA ARG A 125 -2.34 4.29 13.40
C ARG A 125 -2.37 5.81 13.58
N PRO A 126 -1.72 6.33 14.64
CA PRO A 126 -1.70 7.75 14.91
C PRO A 126 -1.04 8.53 13.76
N ILE A 127 -1.37 9.80 13.63
CA ILE A 127 -0.75 10.74 12.68
C ILE A 127 0.16 11.74 13.39
N ASP A 128 0.53 11.45 14.62
CA ASP A 128 1.36 12.28 15.49
C ASP A 128 2.70 12.67 14.84
N LEU A 129 3.37 11.73 14.14
CA LEU A 129 4.61 11.99 13.42
C LEU A 129 4.41 12.91 12.20
N HIS A 130 3.25 12.83 11.51
CA HIS A 130 2.90 13.80 10.48
C HIS A 130 2.82 15.21 11.08
N LEU A 131 2.06 15.34 12.17
CA LEU A 131 1.84 16.64 12.84
C LEU A 131 3.13 17.17 13.45
N LYS A 132 3.95 16.30 14.06
CA LYS A 132 5.29 16.64 14.58
C LYS A 132 6.17 17.25 13.49
N GLY A 133 6.24 16.60 12.32
CA GLY A 133 7.05 17.07 11.22
C GLY A 133 6.59 18.41 10.65
N LEU A 134 5.27 18.58 10.45
CA LEU A 134 4.71 19.83 9.95
C LEU A 134 4.87 20.98 10.96
N LYS A 135 4.70 20.72 12.28
CA LYS A 135 4.99 21.72 13.33
C LYS A 135 6.46 22.14 13.33
N ALA A 136 7.38 21.20 13.14
CA ALA A 136 8.80 21.50 13.08
C ALA A 136 9.16 22.40 11.87
N LEU A 137 8.43 22.29 10.75
CA LEU A 137 8.56 23.21 9.61
C LEU A 137 7.92 24.59 9.86
N GLY A 138 7.31 24.81 11.04
CA GLY A 138 6.71 26.10 11.43
C GLY A 138 5.19 26.17 11.27
N ALA A 139 4.51 25.06 11.04
CA ALA A 139 3.05 25.05 10.98
C ALA A 139 2.41 25.19 12.38
N ARG A 140 1.39 26.01 12.49
CA ARG A 140 0.42 25.99 13.59
C ARG A 140 -0.61 24.91 13.30
N ILE A 141 -0.82 24.00 14.23
CA ILE A 141 -1.75 22.87 14.07
C ILE A 141 -2.68 22.81 15.27
N GLU A 142 -3.96 22.82 14.98
CA GLU A 142 -5.06 22.66 15.95
C GLU A 142 -5.91 21.45 15.54
N THR A 143 -6.64 20.90 16.49
CA THR A 143 -7.63 19.84 16.24
C THR A 143 -8.98 20.36 16.72
N ASP A 144 -9.96 20.42 15.83
CA ASP A 144 -11.29 20.91 16.12
C ASP A 144 -12.34 20.08 15.37
N GLU A 145 -13.42 19.69 16.04
CA GLU A 145 -14.54 18.91 15.49
C GLU A 145 -14.09 17.65 14.68
N GLY A 146 -13.00 17.01 15.10
CA GLY A 146 -12.46 15.83 14.38
C GLY A 146 -11.66 16.17 13.12
N TYR A 147 -11.29 17.43 12.92
CA TYR A 147 -10.40 17.87 11.86
C TYR A 147 -9.04 18.30 12.40
N VAL A 148 -8.00 18.02 11.63
CA VAL A 148 -6.70 18.69 11.73
C VAL A 148 -6.78 19.97 10.93
N ILE A 149 -6.57 21.09 11.59
CA ILE A 149 -6.50 22.42 10.98
C ILE A 149 -5.05 22.87 11.08
N ALA A 150 -4.40 23.00 9.93
CA ALA A 150 -3.01 23.44 9.83
C ALA A 150 -2.92 24.76 9.09
N SER A 151 -2.11 25.69 9.61
CA SER A 151 -1.83 26.97 8.97
C SER A 151 -0.35 27.33 9.06
N ALA A 152 0.15 27.98 8.05
CA ALA A 152 1.51 28.53 8.02
C ALA A 152 1.56 29.76 7.11
N GLY A 153 2.38 30.73 7.47
CA GLY A 153 2.78 31.79 6.55
C GLY A 153 3.78 31.23 5.55
N THR A 154 5.02 31.10 5.98
CA THR A 154 6.10 30.46 5.20
C THR A 154 6.65 29.28 6.01
N LEU A 155 6.68 28.09 5.42
CA LEU A 155 7.34 26.94 6.01
C LEU A 155 8.88 27.13 5.92
N LYS A 156 9.59 26.70 6.95
CA LYS A 156 11.06 26.83 7.04
C LYS A 156 11.72 25.48 7.21
N GLY A 157 12.77 25.26 6.43
CA GLY A 157 13.61 24.06 6.51
C GLY A 157 14.22 23.88 7.91
N THR A 158 14.26 22.64 8.35
CA THR A 158 14.78 22.27 9.68
C THR A 158 15.20 20.80 9.71
N ARG A 159 15.81 20.35 10.81
CA ARG A 159 16.12 18.93 11.04
C ARG A 159 15.00 18.28 11.85
N ILE A 160 14.50 17.15 11.36
CA ILE A 160 13.32 16.46 11.91
C ILE A 160 13.58 14.96 11.95
N SER A 161 13.46 14.31 13.13
CA SER A 161 13.40 12.83 13.21
C SER A 161 11.96 12.37 13.16
N LEU A 162 11.66 11.43 12.26
CA LEU A 162 10.34 10.77 12.09
C LEU A 162 10.31 9.35 12.68
N LYS A 163 11.15 9.08 13.69
CA LYS A 163 11.13 7.81 14.42
C LYS A 163 9.94 7.75 15.37
N GLY A 164 9.16 6.69 15.23
CA GLY A 164 8.05 6.34 16.12
C GLY A 164 8.31 5.07 16.92
N GLN A 165 7.35 4.70 17.76
CA GLN A 165 7.44 3.50 18.62
C GLN A 165 7.64 2.20 17.83
N TYR A 166 7.06 2.11 16.64
CA TYR A 166 7.13 0.93 15.75
C TYR A 166 8.03 1.14 14.53
N GLY A 167 8.97 2.08 14.61
CA GLY A 167 9.90 2.40 13.53
C GLY A 167 9.53 3.67 12.76
N THR A 168 9.82 3.70 11.47
CA THR A 168 9.60 4.83 10.59
C THR A 168 8.12 4.95 10.16
N THR A 169 7.72 6.15 9.71
CA THR A 169 6.37 6.39 9.20
C THR A 169 6.38 6.68 7.69
N VAL A 170 5.79 5.78 6.89
CA VAL A 170 5.71 5.92 5.42
C VAL A 170 4.95 7.18 5.03
N LEU A 171 3.67 7.27 5.40
CA LEU A 171 2.83 8.42 5.04
C LEU A 171 3.26 9.72 5.74
N GLY A 172 3.84 9.63 6.94
CA GLY A 172 4.43 10.79 7.62
C GLY A 172 5.61 11.35 6.85
N THR A 173 6.52 10.49 6.37
CA THR A 173 7.63 10.90 5.50
C THR A 173 7.11 11.55 4.23
N CYS A 174 6.10 10.98 3.56
CA CYS A 174 5.48 11.57 2.37
C CYS A 174 4.91 12.97 2.64
N ASN A 175 4.16 13.15 3.74
CA ASN A 175 3.56 14.45 4.09
C ASN A 175 4.62 15.51 4.41
N VAL A 176 5.63 15.16 5.20
CA VAL A 176 6.71 16.10 5.55
C VAL A 176 7.55 16.45 4.32
N MET A 177 7.87 15.45 3.48
CA MET A 177 8.59 15.65 2.21
C MET A 177 7.85 16.64 1.32
N THR A 178 6.55 16.41 1.08
CA THR A 178 5.73 17.28 0.21
C THR A 178 5.54 18.67 0.79
N ALA A 179 5.57 18.85 2.11
CA ALA A 179 5.56 20.16 2.72
C ALA A 179 6.91 20.87 2.60
N ALA A 180 8.01 20.13 2.71
CA ALA A 180 9.38 20.67 2.74
C ALA A 180 9.87 21.14 1.36
N VAL A 181 9.36 20.61 0.24
CA VAL A 181 9.88 20.97 -1.10
C VAL A 181 9.64 22.43 -1.48
N LEU A 182 8.68 23.13 -0.88
CA LEU A 182 8.47 24.59 -1.06
C LEU A 182 8.82 25.40 0.20
N ALA A 183 9.41 24.79 1.24
CA ALA A 183 9.83 25.50 2.45
C ALA A 183 11.12 26.31 2.17
N GLU A 184 11.29 27.43 2.86
CA GLU A 184 12.53 28.21 2.78
C GLU A 184 13.69 27.47 3.44
N GLY A 185 14.85 27.38 2.75
CA GLY A 185 16.06 26.75 3.27
C GLY A 185 16.08 25.24 3.06
N THR A 186 16.79 24.52 3.94
CA THR A 186 17.04 23.09 3.82
C THR A 186 16.36 22.32 4.95
N THR A 187 15.60 21.28 4.58
CA THR A 187 15.03 20.31 5.51
C THR A 187 15.83 19.02 5.49
N ILE A 188 16.16 18.50 6.68
CA ILE A 188 16.77 17.18 6.85
C ILE A 188 15.77 16.29 7.60
N ILE A 189 15.27 15.26 6.95
CA ILE A 189 14.41 14.25 7.58
C ILE A 189 15.28 13.07 7.98
N GLU A 190 15.44 12.85 9.28
CA GLU A 190 16.07 11.67 9.87
C GLU A 190 15.02 10.60 10.15
N ASP A 191 15.46 9.34 10.18
CA ASP A 191 14.56 8.17 10.29
C ASP A 191 13.43 8.20 9.24
N ALA A 192 13.75 8.66 8.04
CA ALA A 192 12.82 8.63 6.92
C ALA A 192 12.48 7.20 6.54
N ALA A 193 11.25 6.96 6.11
CA ALA A 193 10.86 5.68 5.56
C ALA A 193 11.56 5.43 4.21
N CYS A 194 12.12 4.22 4.05
CA CYS A 194 12.92 3.84 2.89
C CYS A 194 12.14 3.03 1.84
N GLU A 195 10.84 2.85 2.03
CA GLU A 195 9.98 2.07 1.14
C GLU A 195 10.04 2.58 -0.29
N PRO A 196 10.04 1.68 -1.30
CA PRO A 196 10.07 2.06 -2.72
C PRO A 196 9.03 3.10 -3.10
N GLU A 197 7.87 3.08 -2.48
CA GLU A 197 6.77 4.02 -2.71
C GLU A 197 7.11 5.45 -2.24
N VAL A 198 7.94 5.59 -1.19
CA VAL A 198 8.46 6.87 -0.71
C VAL A 198 9.55 7.39 -1.65
N GLN A 199 10.41 6.48 -2.12
CA GLN A 199 11.43 6.80 -3.11
C GLN A 199 10.79 7.28 -4.42
N ASP A 200 9.72 6.62 -4.88
CA ASP A 200 8.99 6.96 -6.10
C ASP A 200 8.39 8.37 -6.02
N LEU A 201 7.82 8.74 -4.86
CA LEU A 201 7.36 10.11 -4.60
C LEU A 201 8.52 11.12 -4.69
N ALA A 202 9.69 10.80 -4.13
CA ALA A 202 10.85 11.67 -4.19
C ALA A 202 11.37 11.84 -5.62
N TYR A 203 11.42 10.77 -6.41
CA TYR A 203 11.78 10.84 -7.84
C TYR A 203 10.75 11.62 -8.66
N PHE A 204 9.46 11.46 -8.39
CA PHE A 204 8.40 12.26 -9.00
C PHE A 204 8.59 13.75 -8.72
N LEU A 205 8.81 14.12 -7.46
CA LEU A 205 9.04 15.51 -7.05
C LEU A 205 10.32 16.08 -7.67
N ASN A 206 11.43 15.33 -7.72
CA ASN A 206 12.65 15.77 -8.37
C ASN A 206 12.45 15.97 -9.88
N LYS A 207 11.67 15.11 -10.54
CA LYS A 207 11.31 15.30 -11.93
C LYS A 207 10.48 16.58 -12.16
N ALA A 208 9.67 16.96 -11.15
CA ALA A 208 8.90 18.19 -11.14
C ALA A 208 9.73 19.46 -10.81
N GLY A 209 11.01 19.31 -10.47
CA GLY A 209 11.91 20.42 -10.18
C GLY A 209 12.31 20.56 -8.71
N ALA A 210 11.90 19.64 -7.83
CA ALA A 210 12.39 19.61 -6.45
C ALA A 210 13.87 19.21 -6.38
N LYS A 211 14.48 19.43 -5.21
CA LYS A 211 15.88 19.09 -4.92
C LYS A 211 15.95 18.20 -3.70
N ILE A 212 15.69 16.91 -3.90
CA ILE A 212 15.71 15.88 -2.86
C ILE A 212 16.89 14.96 -3.10
N SER A 213 17.72 14.75 -2.08
CA SER A 213 18.83 13.80 -2.07
C SER A 213 18.74 12.83 -0.89
N GLY A 214 19.57 11.76 -0.89
CA GLY A 214 19.51 10.70 0.10
C GLY A 214 18.35 9.71 -0.11
N ILE A 215 17.75 9.70 -1.30
CA ILE A 215 16.59 8.85 -1.64
C ILE A 215 16.95 7.37 -1.45
N GLY A 216 16.10 6.64 -0.72
CA GLY A 216 16.33 5.25 -0.37
C GLY A 216 17.11 5.03 0.92
N GLY A 217 17.72 6.08 1.46
CA GLY A 217 18.36 6.07 2.79
C GLY A 217 17.41 6.57 3.89
N SER A 218 17.86 6.40 5.14
CA SER A 218 17.13 6.87 6.33
C SER A 218 17.25 8.38 6.58
N ILE A 219 18.03 9.09 5.76
CA ILE A 219 18.22 10.54 5.84
C ILE A 219 17.89 11.13 4.47
N LEU A 220 16.87 11.98 4.41
CA LEU A 220 16.52 12.77 3.23
C LEU A 220 16.93 14.21 3.45
N THR A 221 17.59 14.81 2.45
CA THR A 221 17.89 16.24 2.43
C THR A 221 17.09 16.89 1.32
N ILE A 222 16.33 17.94 1.65
CA ILE A 222 15.41 18.63 0.76
C ILE A 222 15.75 20.11 0.77
N GLU A 223 16.24 20.63 -0.35
CA GLU A 223 16.42 22.06 -0.55
C GLU A 223 15.10 22.63 -1.11
N GLY A 224 14.52 23.58 -0.40
CA GLY A 224 13.27 24.20 -0.85
C GLY A 224 13.42 24.96 -2.16
N VAL A 225 12.40 24.86 -3.00
CA VAL A 225 12.34 25.55 -4.29
C VAL A 225 11.16 26.50 -4.33
N LYS A 226 11.17 27.46 -5.26
CA LYS A 226 10.08 28.44 -5.38
C LYS A 226 8.82 27.84 -6.00
N GLU A 227 8.98 26.91 -6.95
CA GLU A 227 7.89 26.33 -7.72
C GLU A 227 8.26 24.94 -8.23
N LEU A 228 7.24 24.14 -8.56
CA LEU A 228 7.34 22.83 -9.17
C LEU A 228 6.44 22.79 -10.40
N HIS A 229 6.83 22.02 -11.43
CA HIS A 229 6.14 21.98 -12.72
C HIS A 229 5.44 20.64 -12.96
N GLY A 230 4.41 20.66 -13.80
CA GLY A 230 3.73 19.46 -14.26
C GLY A 230 4.66 18.49 -15.01
N VAL A 231 4.43 17.20 -14.86
CA VAL A 231 5.30 16.15 -15.40
C VAL A 231 4.50 14.99 -16.01
N ASP A 232 5.11 14.32 -16.99
CA ASP A 232 4.71 12.97 -17.42
C ASP A 232 5.51 11.96 -16.59
N TYR A 233 4.82 11.12 -15.83
CA TYR A 233 5.44 10.19 -14.87
C TYR A 233 4.75 8.83 -14.90
N GLU A 234 5.53 7.76 -14.80
CA GLU A 234 5.03 6.40 -14.64
C GLU A 234 5.40 5.89 -13.25
N ILE A 235 4.38 5.48 -12.48
CA ILE A 235 4.59 4.96 -11.12
C ILE A 235 5.20 3.56 -11.16
N ILE A 236 5.92 3.22 -10.11
CA ILE A 236 6.51 1.88 -9.94
C ILE A 236 5.44 0.79 -9.88
N PRO A 237 5.73 -0.46 -10.31
CA PRO A 237 4.84 -1.59 -10.14
C PRO A 237 4.64 -1.95 -8.66
N ASP A 238 3.45 -2.47 -8.33
CA ASP A 238 3.05 -2.81 -6.96
C ASP A 238 3.74 -4.10 -6.47
N ARG A 239 4.74 -3.93 -5.60
CA ARG A 239 5.46 -5.06 -4.98
C ARG A 239 4.57 -5.94 -4.10
N ILE A 240 3.49 -5.39 -3.51
CA ILE A 240 2.57 -6.17 -2.67
C ILE A 240 1.63 -7.02 -3.53
N GLU A 241 1.15 -6.45 -4.64
CA GLU A 241 0.41 -7.22 -5.64
C GLU A 241 1.29 -8.32 -6.24
N ALA A 242 2.54 -7.99 -6.63
CA ALA A 242 3.50 -8.97 -7.15
C ALA A 242 3.73 -10.11 -6.14
N GLY A 243 4.04 -9.79 -4.88
CA GLY A 243 4.21 -10.78 -3.81
C GLY A 243 2.95 -11.64 -3.60
N THR A 244 1.75 -11.06 -3.70
CA THR A 244 0.49 -11.80 -3.60
C THR A 244 0.35 -12.83 -4.73
N PHE A 245 0.65 -12.45 -5.98
CA PHE A 245 0.64 -13.41 -7.10
C PHE A 245 1.77 -14.44 -7.01
N MET A 246 2.95 -14.08 -6.49
CA MET A 246 4.01 -15.07 -6.21
C MET A 246 3.51 -16.14 -5.24
N ILE A 247 2.84 -15.72 -4.15
CA ILE A 247 2.25 -16.65 -3.18
C ILE A 247 1.09 -17.44 -3.81
N ALA A 248 0.30 -16.84 -4.71
CA ALA A 248 -0.76 -17.57 -5.42
C ALA A 248 -0.17 -18.75 -6.24
N GLY A 249 0.92 -18.53 -6.99
CA GLY A 249 1.64 -19.59 -7.69
C GLY A 249 2.19 -20.64 -6.74
N ALA A 250 2.81 -20.21 -5.64
CA ALA A 250 3.40 -21.11 -4.65
C ALA A 250 2.34 -21.98 -3.95
N ILE A 251 1.28 -21.39 -3.41
CA ILE A 251 0.27 -22.10 -2.61
C ILE A 251 -0.50 -23.13 -3.46
N THR A 252 -0.77 -22.82 -4.73
CA THR A 252 -1.46 -23.71 -5.68
C THR A 252 -0.51 -24.71 -6.34
N LYS A 253 0.76 -24.73 -5.94
CA LYS A 253 1.81 -25.56 -6.55
C LYS A 253 1.92 -25.35 -8.07
N GLY A 254 1.68 -24.12 -8.51
CA GLY A 254 1.63 -23.71 -9.90
C GLY A 254 2.97 -23.29 -10.49
N GLU A 255 2.87 -22.78 -11.73
CA GLU A 255 3.98 -22.13 -12.42
C GLU A 255 3.47 -20.85 -13.09
N ILE A 256 3.80 -19.69 -12.52
CA ILE A 256 3.34 -18.40 -13.04
C ILE A 256 4.51 -17.47 -13.34
N THR A 257 4.36 -16.70 -14.40
CA THR A 257 5.27 -15.62 -14.77
C THR A 257 4.62 -14.28 -14.46
N LEU A 258 5.29 -13.49 -13.62
CA LEU A 258 4.92 -12.12 -13.37
C LEU A 258 5.68 -11.20 -14.33
N GLU A 259 4.98 -10.34 -15.04
CA GLU A 259 5.52 -9.29 -15.90
C GLU A 259 5.36 -7.92 -15.23
N ASN A 260 6.21 -6.96 -15.60
CA ASN A 260 6.23 -5.63 -15.01
C ASN A 260 6.48 -5.66 -13.49
N VAL A 261 7.59 -6.26 -13.06
CA VAL A 261 8.00 -6.30 -11.67
C VAL A 261 9.35 -5.60 -11.47
N ARG A 262 9.56 -5.07 -10.28
CA ARG A 262 10.86 -4.59 -9.79
C ARG A 262 11.37 -5.61 -8.76
N ASN A 263 12.22 -6.51 -9.21
CA ASN A 263 12.73 -7.60 -8.38
C ASN A 263 13.55 -7.09 -7.19
N ASP A 264 14.22 -5.95 -7.33
CA ASP A 264 14.92 -5.24 -6.26
C ASP A 264 13.99 -4.72 -5.14
N HIS A 265 12.73 -4.50 -5.43
CA HIS A 265 11.71 -4.16 -4.42
C HIS A 265 11.12 -5.39 -3.69
N LEU A 266 11.43 -6.59 -4.17
CA LEU A 266 10.84 -7.87 -3.73
C LEU A 266 11.84 -8.79 -3.01
N VAL A 267 13.08 -8.35 -2.78
CA VAL A 267 14.18 -9.19 -2.26
C VAL A 267 13.74 -9.99 -1.04
N ALA A 268 13.21 -9.34 0.00
CA ALA A 268 12.79 -10.04 1.22
C ALA A 268 11.66 -11.07 0.98
N THR A 269 10.73 -10.76 0.07
CA THR A 269 9.64 -11.69 -0.31
C THR A 269 10.18 -12.88 -1.08
N ILE A 270 11.05 -12.65 -2.06
CA ILE A 270 11.67 -13.70 -2.87
C ILE A 270 12.55 -14.62 -2.01
N GLU A 271 13.37 -14.05 -1.13
CA GLU A 271 14.23 -14.84 -0.24
C GLU A 271 13.41 -15.70 0.72
N LYS A 272 12.32 -15.14 1.27
CA LYS A 272 11.43 -15.91 2.15
C LYS A 272 10.71 -17.04 1.40
N LEU A 273 10.26 -16.83 0.17
CA LEU A 273 9.69 -17.89 -0.67
C LEU A 273 10.73 -18.98 -0.98
N ARG A 274 11.97 -18.61 -1.29
CA ARG A 274 13.07 -19.58 -1.49
C ARG A 274 13.40 -20.35 -0.21
N GLU A 275 13.40 -19.70 0.96
CA GLU A 275 13.57 -20.35 2.26
C GLU A 275 12.49 -21.41 2.49
N ILE A 276 11.25 -21.15 2.11
CA ILE A 276 10.11 -22.09 2.19
C ILE A 276 10.30 -23.26 1.21
N GLY A 277 11.08 -23.09 0.13
CA GLY A 277 11.32 -24.11 -0.89
C GLY A 277 10.65 -23.82 -2.23
N VAL A 278 10.15 -22.60 -2.43
CA VAL A 278 9.58 -22.15 -3.71
C VAL A 278 10.72 -21.75 -4.64
N GLU A 279 10.70 -22.23 -5.88
CA GLU A 279 11.63 -21.77 -6.91
C GLU A 279 11.17 -20.41 -7.44
N VAL A 280 12.00 -19.39 -7.30
CA VAL A 280 11.76 -18.06 -7.83
C VAL A 280 12.94 -17.62 -8.68
N THR A 281 12.71 -17.45 -9.98
CA THR A 281 13.70 -16.91 -10.92
C THR A 281 13.34 -15.46 -11.26
N ALA A 282 14.22 -14.53 -10.90
CA ALA A 282 14.08 -13.10 -11.17
C ALA A 282 14.97 -12.70 -12.35
N ASN A 283 14.41 -12.08 -13.39
CA ASN A 283 15.16 -11.63 -14.56
C ASN A 283 14.60 -10.32 -15.10
N GLY A 284 15.39 -9.26 -15.02
CA GLY A 284 14.98 -7.92 -15.45
C GLY A 284 13.69 -7.47 -14.75
N ASN A 285 12.64 -7.22 -15.53
CA ASN A 285 11.32 -6.82 -15.07
C ASN A 285 10.31 -7.98 -15.03
N THR A 286 10.79 -9.22 -14.98
CA THR A 286 9.97 -10.44 -14.86
C THR A 286 10.42 -11.29 -13.68
N ALA A 287 9.48 -12.08 -13.13
CA ALA A 287 9.76 -13.10 -12.15
C ALA A 287 8.95 -14.36 -12.47
N VAL A 288 9.59 -15.52 -12.41
CA VAL A 288 8.91 -16.82 -12.57
C VAL A 288 8.88 -17.50 -11.22
N VAL A 289 7.69 -17.90 -10.80
CA VAL A 289 7.46 -18.67 -9.57
C VAL A 289 7.03 -20.06 -9.96
N LYS A 290 7.75 -21.06 -9.46
CA LYS A 290 7.49 -22.48 -9.73
C LYS A 290 7.55 -23.30 -8.45
N SER A 291 6.60 -24.18 -8.27
CA SER A 291 6.62 -25.14 -7.17
C SER A 291 7.49 -26.35 -7.51
N ASN A 292 8.34 -26.73 -6.58
CA ASN A 292 9.05 -28.02 -6.61
C ASN A 292 8.35 -29.10 -5.77
N ASN A 293 7.14 -28.80 -5.23
CA ASN A 293 6.33 -29.66 -4.35
C ASN A 293 6.95 -30.01 -2.98
N THR A 294 8.10 -29.44 -2.62
CA THR A 294 8.81 -29.74 -1.37
C THR A 294 8.93 -28.45 -0.54
N TYR A 295 7.89 -28.17 0.24
CA TYR A 295 7.87 -26.99 1.11
C TYR A 295 8.22 -27.35 2.55
N ARG A 296 8.85 -26.41 3.25
CA ARG A 296 9.17 -26.50 4.67
C ARG A 296 8.62 -25.30 5.43
N PRO A 297 8.26 -25.47 6.73
CA PRO A 297 7.82 -24.36 7.55
C PRO A 297 8.94 -23.32 7.70
N ALA A 298 8.56 -22.08 7.85
CA ALA A 298 9.47 -20.95 8.02
C ALA A 298 8.91 -19.92 8.98
N ASN A 299 9.79 -19.19 9.65
CA ASN A 299 9.41 -18.09 10.51
C ASN A 299 9.39 -16.78 9.73
N ILE A 300 8.40 -15.95 10.03
CA ILE A 300 8.19 -14.63 9.41
C ILE A 300 8.36 -13.55 10.48
N THR A 301 9.09 -12.50 10.16
CA THR A 301 9.12 -11.28 10.97
C THR A 301 8.87 -10.09 10.05
N THR A 302 7.79 -9.34 10.30
CA THR A 302 7.51 -8.12 9.57
C THR A 302 8.31 -6.96 10.16
N MET A 303 8.92 -6.16 9.30
CA MET A 303 9.72 -4.99 9.67
C MET A 303 9.65 -3.93 8.55
N PRO A 304 10.09 -2.68 8.80
CA PRO A 304 10.22 -1.68 7.75
C PRO A 304 11.13 -2.17 6.60
N TYR A 305 10.91 -1.62 5.41
CA TYR A 305 11.77 -1.89 4.26
C TYR A 305 13.26 -1.64 4.58
N PRO A 306 14.21 -2.50 4.14
CA PRO A 306 14.07 -3.53 3.10
C PRO A 306 13.64 -4.92 3.59
N CYS A 307 13.19 -5.04 4.83
CA CYS A 307 12.69 -6.31 5.36
C CYS A 307 11.29 -6.66 4.83
N LEU A 308 10.73 -7.79 5.33
CA LEU A 308 9.43 -8.26 4.88
C LEU A 308 8.31 -7.31 5.35
N PRO A 309 7.52 -6.76 4.43
CA PRO A 309 6.49 -5.79 4.78
C PRO A 309 5.29 -6.44 5.48
N THR A 310 4.70 -5.72 6.44
CA THR A 310 3.46 -6.13 7.12
C THR A 310 2.30 -6.39 6.14
N ASP A 311 2.30 -5.75 4.98
CA ASP A 311 1.30 -5.94 3.92
C ASP A 311 1.37 -7.32 3.23
N MET A 312 2.42 -8.12 3.48
CA MET A 312 2.57 -9.50 3.02
C MET A 312 2.26 -10.55 4.11
N GLN A 313 2.03 -10.12 5.35
CA GLN A 313 1.86 -11.02 6.48
C GLN A 313 0.69 -12.00 6.30
N ALA A 314 -0.49 -11.52 5.90
CA ALA A 314 -1.69 -12.36 5.72
C ALA A 314 -1.54 -13.39 4.60
N GLN A 315 -0.88 -13.01 3.51
CA GLN A 315 -0.61 -13.89 2.37
C GLN A 315 0.37 -15.01 2.75
N PHE A 316 1.45 -14.68 3.46
CA PHE A 316 2.36 -15.70 4.00
C PHE A 316 1.68 -16.58 5.04
N MET A 317 0.82 -16.02 5.90
CA MET A 317 0.05 -16.83 6.86
C MET A 317 -0.79 -17.88 6.13
N ALA A 318 -1.50 -17.50 5.07
CA ALA A 318 -2.27 -18.43 4.25
C ALA A 318 -1.40 -19.55 3.67
N LEU A 319 -0.22 -19.22 3.12
CA LEU A 319 0.73 -20.21 2.59
C LEU A 319 1.23 -21.15 3.69
N LEU A 320 1.66 -20.63 4.84
CA LEU A 320 2.19 -21.41 5.95
C LEU A 320 1.14 -22.35 6.58
N CYS A 321 -0.15 -21.99 6.52
CA CYS A 321 -1.24 -22.88 6.95
C CYS A 321 -1.30 -24.18 6.13
N THR A 322 -0.77 -24.21 4.91
CA THR A 322 -0.79 -25.37 4.01
C THR A 322 0.49 -26.22 4.08
N ILE A 323 1.49 -25.81 4.86
CA ILE A 323 2.80 -26.44 4.93
C ILE A 323 2.94 -27.19 6.24
N SER A 324 3.06 -28.54 6.19
CA SER A 324 3.19 -29.37 7.40
C SER A 324 4.36 -28.92 8.26
N GLY A 325 4.11 -28.74 9.56
CA GLY A 325 5.09 -28.34 10.55
C GLY A 325 4.74 -27.01 11.22
N LYS A 326 5.63 -26.56 12.11
CA LYS A 326 5.42 -25.37 12.93
C LYS A 326 6.10 -24.14 12.34
N SER A 327 5.34 -23.07 12.16
CA SER A 327 5.83 -21.74 11.77
C SER A 327 5.41 -20.69 12.79
N VAL A 328 6.19 -19.61 12.91
CA VAL A 328 5.87 -18.47 13.77
C VAL A 328 5.91 -17.19 12.94
N ILE A 329 4.88 -16.37 13.08
CA ILE A 329 4.85 -15.01 12.54
C ILE A 329 4.98 -14.03 13.69
N ALA A 330 5.99 -13.14 13.61
CA ALA A 330 6.19 -11.99 14.50
C ALA A 330 5.82 -10.70 13.75
N GLU A 331 4.73 -10.04 14.17
CA GLU A 331 4.26 -8.79 13.58
C GLU A 331 4.82 -7.60 14.39
N LYS A 332 5.82 -6.89 13.83
CA LYS A 332 6.51 -5.80 14.52
C LYS A 332 6.02 -4.41 14.14
N ILE A 333 5.17 -4.29 13.09
CA ILE A 333 4.68 -3.00 12.58
C ILE A 333 3.28 -2.69 13.13
N PHE A 334 2.37 -3.67 13.06
CA PHE A 334 1.01 -3.59 13.59
C PHE A 334 0.73 -4.82 14.45
N PRO A 335 1.10 -4.82 15.74
CA PRO A 335 1.07 -6.01 16.58
C PRO A 335 -0.27 -6.74 16.62
N ASP A 336 -1.38 -6.02 16.46
CA ASP A 336 -2.74 -6.58 16.50
C ASP A 336 -3.25 -7.08 15.14
N ARG A 337 -2.42 -7.06 14.08
CA ARG A 337 -2.84 -7.39 12.70
C ARG A 337 -3.02 -8.89 12.48
N PHE A 338 -3.81 -9.55 13.32
CA PHE A 338 -4.09 -10.99 13.23
C PHE A 338 -5.57 -11.34 13.14
N ILE A 339 -6.47 -10.37 12.94
CA ILE A 339 -7.94 -10.59 12.91
C ILE A 339 -8.33 -11.66 11.88
N HIS A 340 -7.66 -11.71 10.72
CA HIS A 340 -7.90 -12.70 9.66
C HIS A 340 -7.58 -14.14 10.09
N SER A 341 -6.79 -14.35 11.13
CA SER A 341 -6.50 -15.69 11.65
C SER A 341 -7.77 -16.43 12.12
N ALA A 342 -8.78 -15.68 12.58
CA ALA A 342 -10.06 -16.26 12.97
C ALA A 342 -10.79 -16.87 11.76
N GLU A 343 -10.74 -16.22 10.60
CA GLU A 343 -11.34 -16.72 9.36
C GLU A 343 -10.56 -17.91 8.78
N LEU A 344 -9.23 -17.88 8.85
CA LEU A 344 -8.41 -19.06 8.48
C LEU A 344 -8.67 -20.26 9.39
N ARG A 345 -8.90 -20.04 10.71
CA ARG A 345 -9.32 -21.10 11.63
C ARG A 345 -10.69 -21.68 11.26
N ARG A 346 -11.63 -20.87 10.74
CA ARG A 346 -12.91 -21.37 10.18
C ARG A 346 -12.70 -22.30 8.99
N MET A 347 -11.61 -22.10 8.23
CA MET A 347 -11.20 -22.97 7.13
C MET A 347 -10.41 -24.20 7.62
N GLY A 348 -10.25 -24.41 8.92
CA GLY A 348 -9.56 -25.55 9.51
C GLY A 348 -8.08 -25.33 9.80
N ALA A 349 -7.56 -24.11 9.68
CA ALA A 349 -6.16 -23.83 10.04
C ALA A 349 -5.95 -23.89 11.56
N ASP A 350 -4.86 -24.48 12.01
CA ASP A 350 -4.42 -24.49 13.41
C ASP A 350 -3.49 -23.29 13.66
N ILE A 351 -4.07 -22.21 14.16
CA ILE A 351 -3.37 -20.95 14.44
C ILE A 351 -3.65 -20.52 15.87
N ARG A 352 -2.59 -20.30 16.64
CA ARG A 352 -2.64 -19.66 17.96
C ARG A 352 -2.02 -18.28 17.89
N VAL A 353 -2.77 -17.27 18.32
CA VAL A 353 -2.31 -15.86 18.37
C VAL A 353 -2.00 -15.48 19.81
N ASP A 354 -0.76 -15.06 20.06
CA ASP A 354 -0.26 -14.48 21.30
C ASP A 354 0.47 -13.17 20.92
N VAL A 355 -0.27 -12.08 20.76
CA VAL A 355 0.23 -10.78 20.26
C VAL A 355 1.57 -10.39 20.86
N PRO A 356 2.59 -10.03 20.07
CA PRO A 356 2.60 -9.81 18.63
C PRO A 356 2.99 -11.03 17.78
N TYR A 357 2.70 -12.24 18.24
CA TYR A 357 3.07 -13.48 17.58
C TYR A 357 1.85 -14.30 17.18
N ALA A 358 1.99 -15.04 16.08
CA ALA A 358 1.07 -16.11 15.73
C ALA A 358 1.87 -17.40 15.48
N THR A 359 1.49 -18.48 16.14
CA THR A 359 2.03 -19.83 15.89
C THR A 359 1.07 -20.57 14.97
N ILE A 360 1.58 -21.18 13.92
CA ILE A 360 0.84 -21.92 12.89
C ILE A 360 1.35 -23.36 12.90
N ASN A 361 0.47 -24.32 13.12
CA ASN A 361 0.75 -25.73 12.87
C ASN A 361 0.13 -26.07 11.53
N GLY A 362 0.92 -25.97 10.45
CA GLY A 362 0.42 -26.12 9.09
C GLY A 362 -0.01 -27.53 8.79
N SER A 363 -1.06 -27.64 7.97
CA SER A 363 -1.63 -28.90 7.48
C SER A 363 -1.97 -28.74 5.99
N PRO A 364 -1.79 -29.76 5.15
CA PRO A 364 -2.09 -29.69 3.73
C PRO A 364 -3.59 -29.51 3.43
N PHE A 365 -4.44 -29.52 4.44
CA PHE A 365 -5.90 -29.51 4.27
C PHE A 365 -6.52 -28.27 4.90
N LEU A 366 -7.04 -27.40 4.02
CA LEU A 366 -8.02 -26.36 4.37
C LEU A 366 -9.37 -26.74 3.77
N SER A 367 -10.46 -26.34 4.42
CA SER A 367 -11.82 -26.62 3.97
C SER A 367 -12.48 -25.33 3.49
N GLY A 368 -13.15 -25.40 2.33
CA GLY A 368 -13.99 -24.34 1.83
C GLY A 368 -15.15 -24.06 2.77
N THR A 369 -15.42 -22.80 3.03
CA THR A 369 -16.50 -22.34 3.91
C THR A 369 -16.83 -20.87 3.64
N HIS A 370 -17.79 -20.30 4.40
CA HIS A 370 -18.06 -18.88 4.40
C HIS A 370 -17.08 -18.13 5.28
N VAL A 371 -16.37 -17.14 4.72
CA VAL A 371 -15.42 -16.27 5.42
C VAL A 371 -15.67 -14.80 5.12
N MET A 372 -15.25 -13.91 6.01
CA MET A 372 -15.47 -12.48 5.89
C MET A 372 -14.13 -11.73 5.85
N VAL A 373 -14.00 -10.84 4.88
CA VAL A 373 -12.84 -9.94 4.79
C VAL A 373 -12.93 -8.87 5.87
N SER A 374 -11.89 -8.74 6.68
CA SER A 374 -11.76 -7.69 7.70
C SER A 374 -11.02 -6.45 7.18
N ASP A 375 -10.03 -6.66 6.33
CA ASP A 375 -9.22 -5.60 5.70
C ASP A 375 -8.67 -6.07 4.34
N LEU A 376 -8.08 -5.13 3.60
CA LEU A 376 -7.56 -5.35 2.26
C LEU A 376 -6.61 -6.56 2.15
N ARG A 377 -5.63 -6.68 3.04
CA ARG A 377 -4.59 -7.73 2.94
C ARG A 377 -5.08 -9.06 3.52
N ALA A 378 -5.93 -8.99 4.55
CA ALA A 378 -6.68 -10.15 5.03
C ALA A 378 -7.49 -10.78 3.89
N GLY A 379 -8.17 -9.95 3.08
CA GLY A 379 -8.92 -10.42 1.90
C GLY A 379 -8.05 -11.19 0.92
N ALA A 380 -6.86 -10.68 0.61
CA ALA A 380 -5.91 -11.38 -0.25
C ALA A 380 -5.48 -12.74 0.35
N GLY A 381 -5.18 -12.79 1.64
CA GLY A 381 -4.84 -14.04 2.34
C GLY A 381 -5.98 -15.07 2.28
N LEU A 382 -7.25 -14.63 2.45
CA LEU A 382 -8.41 -15.52 2.36
C LEU A 382 -8.67 -16.01 0.93
N VAL A 383 -8.45 -15.18 -0.09
CA VAL A 383 -8.50 -15.61 -1.49
C VAL A 383 -7.47 -16.71 -1.74
N LEU A 384 -6.22 -16.50 -1.32
CA LEU A 384 -5.15 -17.49 -1.46
C LEU A 384 -5.47 -18.81 -0.76
N ALA A 385 -5.99 -18.76 0.46
CA ALA A 385 -6.44 -19.95 1.19
C ALA A 385 -7.59 -20.67 0.45
N GLY A 386 -8.55 -19.91 -0.09
CA GLY A 386 -9.66 -20.44 -0.88
C GLY A 386 -9.24 -21.17 -2.15
N LEU A 387 -8.15 -20.71 -2.82
CA LEU A 387 -7.63 -21.36 -4.04
C LEU A 387 -7.21 -22.82 -3.81
N VAL A 388 -6.90 -23.21 -2.57
CA VAL A 388 -6.39 -24.56 -2.24
C VAL A 388 -7.29 -25.32 -1.26
N ALA A 389 -8.32 -24.67 -0.74
CA ALA A 389 -9.26 -25.28 0.19
C ALA A 389 -10.09 -26.37 -0.50
N LYS A 390 -10.34 -27.48 0.17
CA LYS A 390 -11.19 -28.55 -0.35
C LYS A 390 -12.65 -28.08 -0.34
N GLY A 391 -13.30 -28.12 -1.52
CA GLY A 391 -14.67 -27.66 -1.72
C GLY A 391 -14.76 -26.17 -2.07
N THR A 392 -15.86 -25.52 -1.75
CA THR A 392 -16.17 -24.16 -2.18
C THR A 392 -16.02 -23.16 -1.04
N THR A 393 -15.28 -22.08 -1.27
CA THR A 393 -15.10 -20.95 -0.34
C THR A 393 -15.95 -19.76 -0.80
N HIS A 394 -16.74 -19.20 0.11
CA HIS A 394 -17.52 -17.98 -0.11
C HIS A 394 -16.89 -16.83 0.68
N ILE A 395 -16.34 -15.83 -0.01
CA ILE A 395 -15.67 -14.70 0.60
C ILE A 395 -16.58 -13.47 0.54
N HIS A 396 -17.01 -13.02 1.69
CA HIS A 396 -17.90 -11.86 1.87
C HIS A 396 -17.12 -10.58 2.17
N ARG A 397 -17.78 -9.41 2.05
CA ARG A 397 -17.20 -8.07 2.27
C ARG A 397 -16.01 -7.76 1.38
N ILE A 398 -16.06 -8.19 0.14
CA ILE A 398 -14.97 -8.03 -0.84
C ILE A 398 -14.68 -6.58 -1.22
N TYR A 399 -15.56 -5.64 -0.86
CA TYR A 399 -15.30 -4.21 -1.00
C TYR A 399 -13.99 -3.74 -0.31
N HIS A 400 -13.52 -4.48 0.71
CA HIS A 400 -12.20 -4.25 1.29
C HIS A 400 -11.08 -4.67 0.33
N LEU A 401 -11.26 -5.78 -0.39
CA LEU A 401 -10.31 -6.29 -1.37
C LEU A 401 -10.19 -5.35 -2.60
N ASP A 402 -11.34 -4.82 -3.07
CA ASP A 402 -11.43 -3.88 -4.20
C ASP A 402 -10.70 -2.56 -3.96
N ARG A 403 -10.32 -2.27 -2.73
CA ARG A 403 -9.52 -1.10 -2.38
C ARG A 403 -8.08 -1.17 -2.88
N GLY A 404 -7.56 -2.34 -3.16
CA GLY A 404 -6.15 -2.49 -3.51
C GLY A 404 -5.82 -3.57 -4.54
N TYR A 405 -6.81 -4.33 -5.00
CA TYR A 405 -6.63 -5.31 -6.06
C TYR A 405 -7.65 -5.06 -7.16
N GLU A 406 -7.17 -4.78 -8.36
CA GLU A 406 -8.01 -4.57 -9.53
C GLU A 406 -8.49 -5.91 -10.07
N GLN A 407 -9.78 -6.21 -9.92
CA GLN A 407 -10.46 -7.41 -10.45
C GLN A 407 -9.64 -8.70 -10.25
N ILE A 408 -9.18 -8.93 -9.01
CA ILE A 408 -8.29 -10.05 -8.68
C ILE A 408 -8.89 -11.40 -9.12
N GLU A 409 -10.22 -11.54 -9.05
CA GLU A 409 -10.93 -12.74 -9.49
C GLU A 409 -10.75 -13.00 -10.98
N LYS A 410 -10.81 -11.99 -11.81
CA LYS A 410 -10.61 -12.13 -13.27
C LYS A 410 -9.17 -12.46 -13.61
N ARG A 411 -8.22 -11.89 -12.87
CA ARG A 411 -6.79 -12.11 -13.09
C ARG A 411 -6.37 -13.51 -12.66
N LEU A 412 -6.88 -13.99 -11.53
CA LEU A 412 -6.66 -15.37 -11.07
C LEU A 412 -7.37 -16.39 -11.98
N SER A 413 -8.59 -16.08 -12.45
CA SER A 413 -9.29 -16.94 -13.42
C SER A 413 -8.51 -17.12 -14.72
N LYS A 414 -7.83 -16.07 -15.24
CA LYS A 414 -6.95 -16.16 -16.40
C LYS A 414 -5.72 -17.08 -16.18
N LEU A 415 -5.35 -17.31 -14.94
CA LEU A 415 -4.27 -18.22 -14.54
C LEU A 415 -4.80 -19.65 -14.26
N GLY A 416 -6.10 -19.92 -14.41
CA GLY A 416 -6.71 -21.23 -14.23
C GLY A 416 -7.47 -21.41 -12.90
N ALA A 417 -7.63 -20.37 -12.08
CA ALA A 417 -8.46 -20.48 -10.89
C ALA A 417 -9.96 -20.57 -11.26
N HIS A 418 -10.68 -21.43 -10.55
CA HIS A 418 -12.14 -21.46 -10.58
C HIS A 418 -12.68 -20.46 -9.54
N ILE A 419 -12.77 -19.21 -9.95
CA ILE A 419 -13.11 -18.08 -9.09
C ILE A 419 -14.08 -17.15 -9.82
N THR A 420 -15.16 -16.75 -9.16
CA THR A 420 -16.19 -15.86 -9.73
C THR A 420 -16.64 -14.82 -8.72
N ARG A 421 -17.04 -13.65 -9.21
CA ARG A 421 -17.75 -12.64 -8.42
C ARG A 421 -19.24 -12.82 -8.62
N VAL A 422 -19.99 -12.85 -7.53
CA VAL A 422 -21.45 -13.05 -7.52
C VAL A 422 -22.08 -11.92 -6.70
N SER A 423 -23.13 -11.30 -7.24
CA SER A 423 -23.95 -10.33 -6.49
C SER A 423 -24.92 -11.06 -5.56
N GLU A 424 -25.02 -10.59 -4.31
CA GLU A 424 -25.99 -11.05 -3.30
C GLU A 424 -27.29 -10.28 -3.39
#